data_03d89647cf6695e08205ea27140f92f1
#
_entry.id   03d89647cf6695e08205ea27140f92f1
#
_cell.length_a   1.000
_cell.length_b   1.000
_cell.length_c   1.000
_cell.angle_alpha   90.00
_cell.angle_beta   90.00
_cell.angle_gamma   90.00
#
_symmetry.space_group_name_H-M   'P 1'
#
loop_
_entity.id
_entity.type
_entity.pdbx_description
1 polymer ?
#
loop_
_entity_poly.entity_id
_entity_poly.type
_entity_poly.pdbx_seq_one_letter_code
_entity_poly.pdbx_strand_id
1 'polypeptide(L)'
;MRNTTLCHIERGGKYLMLHRVKKENDLNRDKWVAVGGKFEDGESPEECNAREVLEETGLTLNSAEYRGIVTFVSDKWETEHIHIFTSRDFSGTIRECDEGNLEWIDKKALLSLPIWEGDRIFLRLIDDPAQPFFSLKLVYEGDRLTYAALDGKELKP
;
A
#
# COMPACT_ATOMS: atom_id res chain seq x y z
N MET A 1 11.13 14.47 1.99
CA MET A 1 10.41 13.33 2.56
C MET A 1 8.91 13.51 2.37
N ARG A 2 8.21 12.47 1.99
CA ARG A 2 6.78 12.61 1.73
C ARG A 2 5.96 11.56 2.47
N ASN A 3 4.70 11.89 2.73
CA ASN A 3 3.73 11.01 3.36
C ASN A 3 2.71 10.55 2.35
N THR A 4 2.43 9.25 2.34
CA THR A 4 1.44 8.63 1.46
C THR A 4 0.61 7.62 2.24
N THR A 5 -0.47 7.16 1.63
CA THR A 5 -1.29 6.08 2.18
C THR A 5 -1.34 4.92 1.21
N LEU A 6 -1.54 3.73 1.75
CA LEU A 6 -1.98 2.56 1.00
C LEU A 6 -3.12 1.92 1.77
N CYS A 7 -4.21 1.60 1.09
CA CYS A 7 -5.36 0.95 1.68
C CYS A 7 -5.57 -0.42 1.03
N HIS A 8 -5.51 -1.45 1.85
CA HIS A 8 -5.77 -2.82 1.41
C HIS A 8 -7.23 -3.13 1.68
N ILE A 9 -8.05 -2.94 0.65
CA ILE A 9 -9.50 -3.16 0.68
C ILE A 9 -9.75 -4.63 0.44
N GLU A 10 -10.39 -5.30 1.38
CA GLU A 10 -10.59 -6.76 1.34
C GLU A 10 -12.04 -7.15 1.17
N ARG A 11 -12.27 -8.14 0.29
CA ARG A 11 -13.57 -8.79 0.09
C ARG A 11 -13.32 -10.24 -0.33
N GLY A 12 -13.90 -11.18 0.43
CA GLY A 12 -13.86 -12.61 0.05
C GLY A 12 -12.46 -13.17 -0.11
N GLY A 13 -11.51 -12.80 0.76
CA GLY A 13 -10.14 -13.29 0.69
C GLY A 13 -9.29 -12.65 -0.40
N LYS A 14 -9.78 -11.57 -1.00
CA LYS A 14 -9.09 -10.83 -2.06
C LYS A 14 -8.86 -9.39 -1.63
N TYR A 15 -7.75 -8.80 -2.13
CA TYR A 15 -7.50 -7.36 -2.01
C TYR A 15 -7.78 -6.70 -3.35
N LEU A 16 -8.31 -5.48 -3.30
CA LEU A 16 -8.42 -4.63 -4.48
C LEU A 16 -7.07 -4.00 -4.76
N MET A 17 -6.44 -4.41 -5.85
CA MET A 17 -5.10 -3.98 -6.18
C MET A 17 -5.09 -3.21 -7.50
N LEU A 18 -4.12 -2.31 -7.61
CA LEU A 18 -3.89 -1.48 -8.77
C LEU A 18 -2.64 -1.96 -9.51
N HIS A 19 -2.79 -2.37 -10.77
CA HIS A 19 -1.66 -2.66 -11.62
C HIS A 19 -1.22 -1.37 -12.32
N ARG A 20 -0.05 -0.85 -11.94
CA ARG A 20 0.45 0.46 -12.37
C ARG A 20 1.01 0.39 -13.79
N VAL A 21 0.15 0.49 -14.80
CA VAL A 21 0.55 0.36 -16.22
C VAL A 21 0.26 1.59 -17.07
N LYS A 22 -0.40 2.61 -16.52
CA LYS A 22 -0.86 3.77 -17.30
C LYS A 22 0.08 4.97 -17.29
N LYS A 23 1.07 5.03 -16.39
CA LYS A 23 2.05 6.12 -16.29
C LYS A 23 3.45 5.62 -16.59
N GLU A 24 4.22 6.35 -17.43
CA GLU A 24 5.56 5.93 -17.81
C GLU A 24 6.63 6.18 -16.76
N ASN A 25 6.61 7.35 -16.11
CA ASN A 25 7.59 7.71 -15.08
C ASN A 25 7.07 7.43 -13.68
N ASP A 26 6.57 6.23 -13.47
CA ASP A 26 5.99 5.82 -12.20
C ASP A 26 6.99 4.95 -11.44
N LEU A 27 7.27 5.32 -10.17
CA LEU A 27 8.06 4.52 -9.25
C LEU A 27 7.56 3.07 -9.20
N ASN A 28 6.24 2.89 -9.25
CA ASN A 28 5.60 1.57 -9.16
C ASN A 28 5.26 0.96 -10.51
N ARG A 29 5.86 1.44 -11.59
CA ARG A 29 5.54 0.97 -12.94
C ARG A 29 5.60 -0.55 -13.04
N ASP A 30 4.57 -1.13 -13.65
CA ASP A 30 4.39 -2.57 -13.85
C ASP A 30 4.21 -3.37 -12.56
N LYS A 31 4.16 -2.71 -11.40
CA LYS A 31 3.94 -3.38 -10.12
C LYS A 31 2.48 -3.33 -9.72
N TRP A 32 2.08 -4.29 -8.90
CA TRP A 32 0.78 -4.32 -8.25
C TRP A 32 0.92 -3.67 -6.88
N VAL A 33 0.12 -2.66 -6.61
CA VAL A 33 0.13 -1.93 -5.34
C VAL A 33 -1.31 -1.76 -4.85
N ALA A 34 -1.47 -1.51 -3.55
CA ALA A 34 -2.78 -1.13 -3.01
C ALA A 34 -3.11 0.30 -3.46
N VAL A 35 -4.36 0.69 -3.30
CA VAL A 35 -4.79 2.05 -3.65
C VAL A 35 -4.35 3.04 -2.57
N GLY A 36 -4.02 4.24 -2.98
CA GLY A 36 -3.56 5.28 -2.05
C GLY A 36 -2.89 6.41 -2.80
N GLY A 37 -2.31 7.35 -2.05
CA GLY A 37 -1.63 8.49 -2.66
C GLY A 37 -1.05 9.45 -1.64
N LYS A 38 -0.63 10.61 -2.12
CA LYS A 38 0.05 11.61 -1.31
C LYS A 38 -0.92 12.40 -0.44
N PHE A 39 -0.48 12.73 0.77
CA PHE A 39 -1.21 13.65 1.65
C PHE A 39 -1.32 15.02 0.98
N GLU A 40 -2.47 15.66 1.17
CA GLU A 40 -2.63 17.07 0.92
C GLU A 40 -2.34 17.84 2.21
N ASP A 41 -2.04 19.11 2.10
CA ASP A 41 -1.72 19.93 3.26
C ASP A 41 -2.88 19.91 4.27
N GLY A 42 -2.54 19.66 5.52
CA GLY A 42 -3.53 19.63 6.61
C GLY A 42 -4.31 18.32 6.76
N GLU A 43 -4.06 17.33 5.91
CA GLU A 43 -4.75 16.03 6.06
C GLU A 43 -4.12 15.16 7.12
N SER A 44 -4.96 14.49 7.90
CA SER A 44 -4.53 13.37 8.73
C SER A 44 -4.36 12.12 7.83
N PRO A 45 -3.67 11.07 8.32
CA PRO A 45 -3.59 9.81 7.59
C PRO A 45 -4.97 9.25 7.23
N GLU A 46 -5.93 9.33 8.14
CA GLU A 46 -7.29 8.84 7.92
C GLU A 46 -8.00 9.62 6.81
N GLU A 47 -7.85 10.95 6.82
CA GLU A 47 -8.46 11.80 5.79
C GLU A 47 -7.88 11.54 4.41
N CYS A 48 -6.55 11.42 4.32
CA CYS A 48 -5.88 11.10 3.06
C CYS A 48 -6.33 9.74 2.54
N ASN A 49 -6.40 8.74 3.43
CA ASN A 49 -6.81 7.39 3.06
C ASN A 49 -8.21 7.38 2.46
N ALA A 50 -9.17 8.00 3.12
CA ALA A 50 -10.56 8.05 2.64
C ALA A 50 -10.67 8.79 1.29
N ARG A 51 -9.98 9.91 1.16
CA ARG A 51 -10.01 10.73 -0.07
C ARG A 51 -9.40 9.98 -1.24
N GLU A 52 -8.22 9.41 -1.06
CA GLU A 52 -7.53 8.68 -2.14
C GLU A 52 -8.29 7.44 -2.59
N VAL A 53 -8.88 6.70 -1.65
CA VAL A 53 -9.70 5.54 -1.99
C VAL A 53 -10.89 5.97 -2.85
N LEU A 54 -11.58 7.03 -2.46
CA LEU A 54 -12.73 7.54 -3.21
C LEU A 54 -12.30 8.01 -4.61
N GLU A 55 -11.22 8.77 -4.71
CA GLU A 55 -10.73 9.28 -5.99
C GLU A 55 -10.29 8.18 -6.94
N GLU A 56 -9.56 7.19 -6.43
CA GLU A 56 -9.01 6.13 -7.28
C GLU A 56 -10.00 5.03 -7.63
N THR A 57 -10.92 4.72 -6.73
CA THR A 57 -11.79 3.55 -6.91
C THR A 57 -13.27 3.87 -7.03
N GLY A 58 -13.71 5.00 -6.54
CA GLY A 58 -15.13 5.32 -6.42
C GLY A 58 -15.78 4.75 -5.17
N LEU A 59 -15.02 4.02 -4.35
CA LEU A 59 -15.54 3.45 -3.11
C LEU A 59 -15.46 4.42 -1.96
N THR A 60 -16.44 4.37 -1.07
CA THR A 60 -16.46 5.11 0.19
C THR A 60 -16.15 4.15 1.31
N LEU A 61 -15.11 4.46 2.09
CA LEU A 61 -14.79 3.66 3.27
C LEU A 61 -15.76 4.01 4.39
N ASN A 62 -16.46 3.00 4.91
CA ASN A 62 -17.31 3.18 6.09
C ASN A 62 -16.48 3.05 7.36
N SER A 63 -15.44 2.22 7.32
CA SER A 63 -14.43 2.13 8.38
C SER A 63 -13.12 1.65 7.80
N ALA A 64 -12.02 1.95 8.49
CA ALA A 64 -10.69 1.47 8.11
C ALA A 64 -9.83 1.36 9.36
N GLU A 65 -8.88 0.44 9.34
CA GLU A 65 -7.93 0.26 10.44
C GLU A 65 -6.57 0.76 10.01
N TYR A 66 -5.95 1.58 10.85
CA TYR A 66 -4.60 2.08 10.65
C TYR A 66 -3.63 1.05 11.21
N ARG A 67 -2.94 0.34 10.32
CA ARG A 67 -2.19 -0.86 10.68
C ARG A 67 -0.72 -0.61 10.98
N GLY A 68 -0.09 0.34 10.32
CA GLY A 68 1.33 0.60 10.52
C GLY A 68 1.88 1.64 9.58
N ILE A 69 3.19 1.88 9.68
CA ILE A 69 3.91 2.80 8.82
C ILE A 69 5.10 2.06 8.20
N VAL A 70 5.26 2.21 6.89
CA VAL A 70 6.44 1.73 6.17
C VAL A 70 7.31 2.93 5.84
N THR A 71 8.57 2.89 6.26
CA THR A 71 9.57 3.88 5.86
C THR A 71 10.29 3.31 4.63
N PHE A 72 9.99 3.85 3.48
CA PHE A 72 10.53 3.42 2.19
C PHE A 72 11.72 4.30 1.83
N VAL A 73 12.91 3.71 1.77
CA VAL A 73 14.15 4.41 1.43
C VAL A 73 14.68 3.86 0.11
N SER A 74 15.02 4.73 -0.82
CA SER A 74 15.46 4.36 -2.15
C SER A 74 16.66 5.21 -2.56
N ASP A 75 17.52 4.66 -3.40
CA ASP A 75 18.63 5.40 -3.99
C ASP A 75 18.19 6.30 -5.16
N LYS A 76 16.94 6.15 -5.63
CA LYS A 76 16.39 6.92 -6.76
C LYS A 76 15.35 7.95 -6.35
N TRP A 77 14.56 7.67 -5.32
CA TRP A 77 13.38 8.45 -4.96
C TRP A 77 13.52 8.99 -3.55
N GLU A 78 12.85 10.07 -3.23
CA GLU A 78 12.89 10.60 -1.86
C GLU A 78 12.26 9.60 -0.88
N THR A 79 12.69 9.66 0.38
CA THR A 79 12.15 8.81 1.44
C THR A 79 10.64 9.05 1.58
N GLU A 80 9.90 7.97 1.70
CA GLU A 80 8.46 8.00 1.79
C GLU A 80 8.00 7.29 3.05
N HIS A 81 7.11 7.94 3.80
CA HIS A 81 6.43 7.30 4.93
C HIS A 81 5.06 6.88 4.42
N ILE A 82 4.86 5.59 4.29
CA ILE A 82 3.63 5.02 3.74
C ILE A 82 2.77 4.55 4.91
N HIS A 83 1.60 5.16 5.06
CA HIS A 83 0.65 4.82 6.12
C HIS A 83 -0.25 3.70 5.62
N ILE A 84 -0.19 2.54 6.28
CA ILE A 84 -0.85 1.32 5.82
C ILE A 84 -2.20 1.17 6.51
N PHE A 85 -3.25 1.05 5.71
CA PHE A 85 -4.63 0.83 6.17
C PHE A 85 -5.18 -0.45 5.59
N THR A 86 -6.16 -1.03 6.30
CA THR A 86 -6.99 -2.12 5.80
C THR A 86 -8.46 -1.74 5.99
N SER A 87 -9.34 -2.24 5.11
CA SER A 87 -10.78 -2.05 5.26
C SER A 87 -11.54 -3.23 4.69
N ARG A 88 -12.60 -3.63 5.40
CA ARG A 88 -13.57 -4.64 4.94
C ARG A 88 -14.97 -4.05 4.85
N ASP A 89 -15.14 -2.79 5.24
CA ASP A 89 -16.43 -2.13 5.32
C ASP A 89 -16.43 -0.88 4.44
N PHE A 90 -17.00 -1.01 3.27
CA PHE A 90 -17.02 0.03 2.26
C PHE A 90 -18.26 -0.10 1.40
N SER A 91 -18.63 0.95 0.71
CA SER A 91 -19.79 0.99 -0.17
C SER A 91 -19.44 1.71 -1.48
N GLY A 92 -20.33 1.60 -2.45
CA GLY A 92 -20.16 2.25 -3.74
C GLY A 92 -19.82 1.25 -4.84
N THR A 93 -19.54 1.79 -6.03
CA THR A 93 -19.25 1.01 -7.22
C THR A 93 -17.86 1.39 -7.74
N ILE A 94 -17.05 0.39 -8.04
CA ILE A 94 -15.71 0.60 -8.60
C ILE A 94 -15.82 1.27 -9.96
N ARG A 95 -15.02 2.31 -10.16
CA ARG A 95 -14.91 3.01 -11.45
C ARG A 95 -13.47 2.87 -11.97
N GLU A 96 -13.28 3.20 -13.24
CA GLU A 96 -11.98 3.14 -13.88
C GLU A 96 -10.99 4.10 -13.21
N CYS A 97 -9.75 3.64 -13.02
CA CYS A 97 -8.66 4.42 -12.43
C CYS A 97 -7.72 4.93 -13.53
N ASP A 98 -7.30 6.20 -13.44
CA ASP A 98 -6.39 6.81 -14.41
C ASP A 98 -4.95 6.30 -14.31
N GLU A 99 -4.57 5.71 -13.19
CA GLU A 99 -3.19 5.31 -12.91
C GLU A 99 -2.88 3.88 -13.28
N GLY A 100 -3.90 3.06 -13.51
CA GLY A 100 -3.72 1.66 -13.84
C GLY A 100 -5.02 0.90 -13.85
N ASN A 101 -4.93 -0.42 -13.80
CA ASN A 101 -6.09 -1.31 -13.82
C ASN A 101 -6.35 -1.85 -12.43
N LEU A 102 -7.60 -1.71 -11.96
CA LEU A 102 -8.03 -2.22 -10.66
C LEU A 102 -8.55 -3.65 -10.82
N GLU A 103 -8.08 -4.56 -9.97
CA GLU A 103 -8.55 -5.93 -9.95
C GLU A 103 -8.58 -6.48 -8.53
N TRP A 104 -9.54 -7.36 -8.26
CA TRP A 104 -9.58 -8.13 -7.03
C TRP A 104 -8.63 -9.31 -7.18
N ILE A 105 -7.57 -9.33 -6.35
CA ILE A 105 -6.52 -10.35 -6.42
C ILE A 105 -6.56 -11.20 -5.15
N ASP A 106 -6.60 -12.52 -5.30
CA ASP A 106 -6.50 -13.44 -4.19
C ASP A 106 -5.22 -13.14 -3.40
N LYS A 107 -5.31 -13.11 -2.06
CA LYS A 107 -4.18 -12.75 -1.20
C LYS A 107 -2.94 -13.60 -1.45
N LYS A 108 -3.12 -14.90 -1.72
CA LYS A 108 -2.00 -15.80 -1.99
C LYS A 108 -1.42 -15.58 -3.38
N ALA A 109 -2.27 -15.35 -4.37
CA ALA A 109 -1.85 -15.10 -5.74
C ALA A 109 -1.04 -13.80 -5.85
N LEU A 110 -1.37 -12.79 -5.02
CA LEU A 110 -0.68 -11.51 -5.00
C LEU A 110 0.82 -11.68 -4.73
N LEU A 111 1.20 -12.63 -3.90
CA LEU A 111 2.60 -12.87 -3.54
C LEU A 111 3.45 -13.36 -4.73
N SER A 112 2.81 -13.84 -5.79
CA SER A 112 3.49 -14.31 -7.01
C SER A 112 3.51 -13.27 -8.13
N LEU A 113 2.84 -12.14 -7.93
CA LEU A 113 2.78 -11.07 -8.93
C LEU A 113 3.97 -10.12 -8.78
N PRO A 114 4.24 -9.27 -9.80
CA PRO A 114 5.25 -8.22 -9.65
C PRO A 114 4.82 -7.21 -8.59
N ILE A 115 5.39 -7.33 -7.40
CA ILE A 115 5.22 -6.41 -6.29
C ILE A 115 6.61 -6.05 -5.76
N TRP A 116 6.70 -4.99 -4.98
CA TRP A 116 7.94 -4.69 -4.28
C TRP A 116 8.28 -5.83 -3.34
N GLU A 117 9.55 -6.21 -3.29
CA GLU A 117 10.01 -7.34 -2.46
C GLU A 117 9.61 -7.19 -0.99
N GLY A 118 9.76 -5.97 -0.46
CA GLY A 118 9.41 -5.67 0.93
C GLY A 118 7.91 -5.66 1.21
N ASP A 119 7.09 -5.52 0.17
CA ASP A 119 5.62 -5.55 0.35
C ASP A 119 5.18 -6.92 0.88
N ARG A 120 5.92 -7.98 0.56
CA ARG A 120 5.63 -9.32 1.09
C ARG A 120 5.68 -9.35 2.61
N ILE A 121 6.53 -8.53 3.21
CA ILE A 121 6.66 -8.45 4.66
C ILE A 121 5.40 -7.86 5.27
N PHE A 122 5.00 -6.64 4.84
CA PHE A 122 3.83 -6.02 5.46
C PHE A 122 2.53 -6.71 5.06
N LEU A 123 2.45 -7.35 3.89
CA LEU A 123 1.27 -8.13 3.51
C LEU A 123 1.04 -9.28 4.48
N ARG A 124 2.11 -9.93 4.96
CA ARG A 124 2.00 -10.96 5.99
C ARG A 124 1.56 -10.38 7.33
N LEU A 125 2.08 -9.21 7.69
CA LEU A 125 1.71 -8.55 8.94
C LEU A 125 0.23 -8.19 8.96
N ILE A 126 -0.27 -7.57 7.90
CA ILE A 126 -1.68 -7.14 7.85
C ILE A 126 -2.66 -8.30 7.66
N ASP A 127 -2.19 -9.45 7.21
CA ASP A 127 -3.04 -10.64 7.10
C ASP A 127 -3.44 -11.18 8.48
N ASP A 128 -2.67 -10.87 9.51
CA ASP A 128 -3.00 -11.23 10.89
C ASP A 128 -3.79 -10.08 11.53
N PRO A 129 -5.09 -10.26 11.82
CA PRO A 129 -5.89 -9.18 12.42
C PRO A 129 -5.44 -8.82 13.83
N ALA A 130 -4.69 -9.69 14.50
CA ALA A 130 -4.17 -9.44 15.85
C ALA A 130 -2.82 -8.72 15.84
N GLN A 131 -2.24 -8.48 14.66
CA GLN A 131 -0.94 -7.79 14.55
C GLN A 131 -1.03 -6.37 15.12
N PRO A 132 -0.22 -6.02 16.14
CA PRO A 132 -0.19 -4.64 16.65
C PRO A 132 0.32 -3.66 15.58
N PHE A 133 0.05 -2.38 15.80
CA PHE A 133 0.60 -1.33 14.94
C PHE A 133 2.11 -1.51 14.81
N PHE A 134 2.62 -1.43 13.56
CA PHE A 134 4.03 -1.71 13.30
C PHE A 134 4.72 -0.55 12.59
N SER A 135 6.06 -0.51 12.72
CA SER A 135 6.93 0.37 11.95
C SER A 135 7.91 -0.50 11.18
N LEU A 136 7.83 -0.45 9.86
CA LEU A 136 8.67 -1.28 8.99
C LEU A 136 9.54 -0.39 8.12
N LYS A 137 10.86 -0.52 8.24
CA LYS A 137 11.80 0.19 7.38
C LYS A 137 12.28 -0.73 6.26
N LEU A 138 12.21 -0.25 5.03
CA LEU A 138 12.65 -0.97 3.85
C LEU A 138 13.62 -0.10 3.07
N VAL A 139 14.80 -0.63 2.76
CA VAL A 139 15.82 0.09 1.99
C VAL A 139 16.07 -0.65 0.69
N TYR A 140 16.00 0.09 -0.42
CA TYR A 140 16.18 -0.45 -1.76
C TYR A 140 17.36 0.16 -2.50
N GLU A 141 18.04 -0.66 -3.28
CA GLU A 141 18.92 -0.23 -4.36
C GLU A 141 18.24 -0.64 -5.66
N GLY A 142 17.76 0.32 -6.45
CA GLY A 142 16.87 0.04 -7.57
C GLY A 142 15.64 -0.70 -7.08
N ASP A 143 15.36 -1.85 -7.65
CA ASP A 143 14.23 -2.70 -7.27
C ASP A 143 14.60 -3.75 -6.22
N ARG A 144 15.85 -3.79 -5.78
CA ARG A 144 16.32 -4.82 -4.86
C ARG A 144 16.27 -4.34 -3.42
N LEU A 145 15.63 -5.13 -2.56
CA LEU A 145 15.58 -4.89 -1.12
C LEU A 145 16.93 -5.25 -0.50
N THR A 146 17.61 -4.28 0.11
CA THR A 146 18.93 -4.48 0.71
C THR A 146 18.91 -4.53 2.23
N TYR A 147 17.85 -4.02 2.85
CA TYR A 147 17.74 -3.95 4.30
C TYR A 147 16.28 -3.82 4.71
N ALA A 148 15.91 -4.50 5.78
CA ALA A 148 14.58 -4.37 6.38
C ALA A 148 14.69 -4.43 7.91
N ALA A 149 13.89 -3.61 8.60
CA ALA A 149 13.82 -3.60 10.05
C ALA A 149 12.37 -3.43 10.51
N LEU A 150 11.95 -4.25 11.46
CA LEU A 150 10.61 -4.20 12.03
C LEU A 150 10.70 -3.70 13.47
N ASP A 151 9.99 -2.60 13.76
CA ASP A 151 9.98 -1.96 15.08
C ASP A 151 11.39 -1.72 15.59
N GLY A 152 12.29 -1.30 14.69
CA GLY A 152 13.68 -0.98 15.00
C GLY A 152 14.62 -2.15 15.02
N LYS A 153 14.14 -3.37 14.77
CA LYS A 153 14.98 -4.58 14.78
C LYS A 153 15.18 -5.11 13.36
N GLU A 154 16.45 -5.26 12.99
CA GLU A 154 16.79 -5.78 11.66
C GLU A 154 16.20 -7.18 11.44
N LEU A 155 15.59 -7.35 10.27
CA LEU A 155 15.09 -8.65 9.82
C LEU A 155 16.19 -9.35 9.02
N LYS A 156 16.56 -10.55 9.46
CA LYS A 156 17.54 -11.37 8.74
C LYS A 156 16.84 -12.16 7.64
N PRO A 157 17.53 -12.38 6.50
CA PRO A 157 16.99 -13.22 5.44
C PRO A 157 16.89 -14.69 5.85
#